data_729d8f01f61ac095b069cfacbc7dd77b
#
_entry.id   729d8f01f61ac095b069cfacbc7dd77b
#
_cell.length_a   1.000
_cell.length_b   1.000
_cell.length_c   1.000
_cell.angle_alpha   90.00
_cell.angle_beta   90.00
_cell.angle_gamma   90.00
#
_symmetry.space_group_name_H-M   'P 1'
#
loop_
_entity.id
_entity.type
_entity.pdbx_description
1 polymer ?
#
loop_
_entity_poly.entity_id
_entity_poly.type
_entity_poly.pdbx_seq_one_letter_code
_entity_poly.pdbx_strand_id
1 'polypeptide(L)'
;MKRMSPARAIAYGLPGLATLFTFTMFTTYGLYFFTNVVGLSGSFAGLIMTIGTLWDAVTDPLVGILSDNRDPKKGRRRPFLLTCAVPFGIVTWLLFTTWDFVESRQKIYFIVVALLFYTFQTLIDVPYTSLSGEVTDDYDLRSKLATIRTFWAIIGVAIGGGIMTYTAFLEPVVGGIKQAWSVCFALFGFICTISILIGYKASEGYENQNISVKKSYSIKEMIEGPFRNKPFLHLTIAFIFAILAQAIFLGVLVYYLTYNLNLNDTQVSLVNIIMWIVALFWVFPIDHWSTKYSKVTSWIISMGIWLLCMIIFPLFFLKPGSTMAPIIMTSILVVGLNALYQVIYSMISDCVEVDELVSGERREGLFYSMATVSQKIAAAIGVSILGMVIDYVGYDPLASVQSISTLEGFQNIFVIGTSVCLLLSIITMSTNPLTKKRYSEVLQALQLKRTGQNISLDEFKDLLFLKKRSM
;
A
#
# COMPACT_ATOMS: atom_id res chain seq x y z
N MET A 1 -2.94 31.76 -10.44
CA MET A 1 -2.01 31.05 -9.53
C MET A 1 -0.57 31.20 -10.00
N LYS A 2 0.40 31.28 -9.08
CA LYS A 2 1.83 31.32 -9.43
C LYS A 2 2.26 29.99 -10.07
N ARG A 3 2.95 30.04 -11.20
CA ARG A 3 3.56 28.84 -11.80
C ARG A 3 4.64 28.29 -10.86
N MET A 4 4.56 27.02 -10.50
CA MET A 4 5.58 26.37 -9.68
C MET A 4 6.81 26.07 -10.52
N SER A 5 8.00 26.48 -10.05
CA SER A 5 9.25 26.17 -10.76
C SER A 5 9.55 24.66 -10.70
N PRO A 6 10.28 24.09 -11.70
CA PRO A 6 10.61 22.68 -11.71
C PRO A 6 11.34 22.20 -10.44
N ALA A 7 12.30 22.97 -9.96
CA ALA A 7 13.03 22.66 -8.71
C ALA A 7 12.08 22.60 -7.50
N ARG A 8 11.10 23.51 -7.44
CA ARG A 8 10.12 23.54 -6.36
C ARG A 8 9.12 22.37 -6.45
N ALA A 9 8.76 21.94 -7.67
CA ALA A 9 7.94 20.76 -7.88
C ALA A 9 8.67 19.47 -7.44
N ILE A 10 9.97 19.35 -7.72
CA ILE A 10 10.81 18.25 -7.25
C ILE A 10 10.86 18.23 -5.72
N ALA A 11 11.09 19.37 -5.08
CA ALA A 11 11.11 19.51 -3.64
C ALA A 11 9.74 19.21 -2.99
N TYR A 12 8.64 19.60 -3.65
CA TYR A 12 7.28 19.27 -3.21
C TYR A 12 7.01 17.75 -3.16
N GLY A 13 7.60 16.99 -4.07
CA GLY A 13 7.40 15.53 -4.11
C GLY A 13 8.17 14.74 -3.06
N LEU A 14 9.22 15.33 -2.42
CA LEU A 14 10.10 14.63 -1.47
C LEU A 14 9.40 13.91 -0.30
N PRO A 15 8.31 14.41 0.31
CA PRO A 15 7.59 13.67 1.34
C PRO A 15 7.08 12.29 0.89
N GLY A 16 6.87 12.08 -0.42
CA GLY A 16 6.55 10.77 -0.98
C GLY A 16 7.60 9.71 -0.65
N LEU A 17 8.88 10.10 -0.58
CA LEU A 17 9.95 9.21 -0.12
C LEU A 17 9.69 8.72 1.31
N ALA A 18 9.34 9.61 2.24
CA ALA A 18 9.13 9.26 3.64
C ALA A 18 7.91 8.35 3.83
N THR A 19 6.78 8.69 3.21
CA THR A 19 5.51 8.00 3.47
C THR A 19 5.49 6.58 2.93
N LEU A 20 5.91 6.36 1.68
CA LEU A 20 5.92 5.01 1.11
C LEU A 20 7.09 4.16 1.63
N PHE A 21 8.26 4.76 1.85
CA PHE A 21 9.41 4.07 2.44
C PHE A 21 9.05 3.42 3.78
N THR A 22 8.56 4.21 4.74
CA THR A 22 8.27 3.71 6.09
C THR A 22 7.17 2.66 6.10
N PHE A 23 6.12 2.84 5.30
CA PHE A 23 5.06 1.85 5.13
C PHE A 23 5.60 0.53 4.57
N THR A 24 6.40 0.59 3.51
CA THR A 24 6.97 -0.61 2.88
C THR A 24 7.97 -1.30 3.79
N MET A 25 8.79 -0.54 4.53
CA MET A 25 9.73 -1.12 5.50
C MET A 25 9.00 -1.88 6.59
N PHE A 26 7.93 -1.32 7.11
CA PHE A 26 7.15 -1.99 8.14
C PHE A 26 6.44 -3.24 7.61
N THR A 27 5.87 -3.18 6.41
CA THR A 27 5.16 -4.33 5.82
C THR A 27 6.10 -5.46 5.36
N THR A 28 7.30 -5.12 4.88
CA THR A 28 8.26 -6.12 4.36
C THR A 28 9.16 -6.68 5.45
N TYR A 29 9.68 -5.81 6.31
CA TYR A 29 10.70 -6.19 7.30
C TYR A 29 10.21 -6.17 8.75
N GLY A 30 9.02 -5.65 9.03
CA GLY A 30 8.52 -5.52 10.40
C GLY A 30 8.39 -6.87 11.09
N LEU A 31 7.80 -7.87 10.40
CA LEU A 31 7.66 -9.22 10.97
C LEU A 31 9.02 -9.85 11.23
N TYR A 32 9.95 -9.77 10.28
CA TYR A 32 11.33 -10.25 10.42
C TYR A 32 12.05 -9.54 11.58
N PHE A 33 11.92 -8.21 11.70
CA PHE A 33 12.52 -7.47 12.79
C PHE A 33 12.00 -7.93 14.16
N PHE A 34 10.68 -8.04 14.31
CA PHE A 34 10.08 -8.45 15.59
C PHE A 34 10.43 -9.88 15.97
N THR A 35 10.53 -10.80 15.02
CA THR A 35 10.87 -12.20 15.32
C THR A 35 12.39 -12.40 15.46
N ASN A 36 13.20 -11.94 14.50
CA ASN A 36 14.64 -12.24 14.43
C ASN A 36 15.52 -11.31 15.27
N VAL A 37 15.18 -10.02 15.33
CA VAL A 37 15.99 -9.03 16.01
C VAL A 37 15.52 -8.81 17.45
N VAL A 38 14.19 -8.73 17.62
CA VAL A 38 13.58 -8.52 18.95
C VAL A 38 13.43 -9.84 19.71
N GLY A 39 13.11 -10.94 19.01
CA GLY A 39 12.87 -12.27 19.60
C GLY A 39 11.43 -12.48 20.10
N LEU A 40 10.45 -11.77 19.53
CA LEU A 40 9.03 -11.98 19.82
C LEU A 40 8.49 -13.19 19.02
N SER A 41 7.44 -13.83 19.52
CA SER A 41 6.72 -14.85 18.75
C SER A 41 6.10 -14.27 17.48
N GLY A 42 5.98 -15.09 16.41
CA GLY A 42 5.38 -14.66 15.15
C GLY A 42 3.95 -14.15 15.31
N SER A 43 3.14 -14.84 16.14
CA SER A 43 1.76 -14.43 16.45
C SER A 43 1.71 -13.04 17.11
N PHE A 44 2.63 -12.74 18.04
CA PHE A 44 2.65 -11.44 18.70
C PHE A 44 3.19 -10.35 17.76
N ALA A 45 4.18 -10.64 16.94
CA ALA A 45 4.67 -9.75 15.88
C ALA A 45 3.54 -9.42 14.88
N GLY A 46 2.81 -10.43 14.42
CA GLY A 46 1.63 -10.25 13.58
C GLY A 46 0.52 -9.41 14.26
N LEU A 47 0.31 -9.60 15.57
CA LEU A 47 -0.65 -8.82 16.36
C LEU A 47 -0.27 -7.33 16.42
N ILE A 48 1.00 -6.99 16.67
CA ILE A 48 1.49 -5.59 16.65
C ILE A 48 1.15 -4.93 15.30
N MET A 49 1.49 -5.62 14.20
CA MET A 49 1.27 -5.10 12.86
C MET A 49 -0.22 -4.98 12.53
N THR A 50 -1.02 -5.95 12.96
CA THR A 50 -2.48 -5.95 12.78
C THR A 50 -3.15 -4.80 13.53
N ILE A 51 -2.83 -4.62 14.81
CA ILE A 51 -3.35 -3.51 15.62
C ILE A 51 -2.98 -2.17 14.98
N GLY A 52 -1.72 -2.01 14.56
CA GLY A 52 -1.27 -0.80 13.88
C GLY A 52 -2.05 -0.51 12.59
N THR A 53 -2.22 -1.51 11.72
CA THR A 53 -2.95 -1.35 10.45
C THR A 53 -4.44 -1.07 10.65
N LEU A 54 -5.09 -1.70 11.64
CA LEU A 54 -6.49 -1.41 11.98
C LEU A 54 -6.64 -0.01 12.58
N TRP A 55 -5.68 0.42 13.40
CA TRP A 55 -5.64 1.78 13.93
C TRP A 55 -5.51 2.82 12.83
N ASP A 56 -4.67 2.56 11.84
CA ASP A 56 -4.50 3.39 10.65
C ASP A 56 -5.83 3.52 9.86
N ALA A 57 -6.57 2.42 9.69
CA ALA A 57 -7.89 2.44 9.05
C ALA A 57 -8.91 3.34 9.77
N VAL A 58 -8.79 3.47 11.10
CA VAL A 58 -9.66 4.34 11.92
C VAL A 58 -9.17 5.80 11.88
N THR A 59 -7.87 6.01 11.94
CA THR A 59 -7.29 7.37 12.02
C THR A 59 -7.36 8.12 10.70
N ASP A 60 -7.33 7.45 9.55
CA ASP A 60 -7.39 8.11 8.23
C ASP A 60 -8.63 9.01 8.05
N PRO A 61 -9.87 8.52 8.27
CA PRO A 61 -11.05 9.38 8.19
C PRO A 61 -11.04 10.51 9.21
N LEU A 62 -10.56 10.24 10.43
CA LEU A 62 -10.51 11.23 11.50
C LEU A 62 -9.55 12.38 11.15
N VAL A 63 -8.36 12.06 10.65
CA VAL A 63 -7.37 13.04 10.21
C VAL A 63 -7.86 13.79 8.96
N GLY A 64 -8.54 13.10 8.05
CA GLY A 64 -9.20 13.72 6.91
C GLY A 64 -10.17 14.82 7.36
N ILE A 65 -11.10 14.50 8.28
CA ILE A 65 -12.07 15.45 8.84
C ILE A 65 -11.34 16.58 9.60
N LEU A 66 -10.35 16.23 10.43
CA LEU A 66 -9.58 17.20 11.21
C LEU A 66 -8.85 18.20 10.31
N SER A 67 -8.22 17.72 9.23
CA SER A 67 -7.50 18.57 8.28
C SER A 67 -8.46 19.41 7.44
N ASP A 68 -9.63 18.89 7.08
CA ASP A 68 -10.63 19.58 6.28
C ASP A 68 -11.38 20.69 7.04
N ASN A 69 -11.56 20.54 8.34
CA ASN A 69 -12.25 21.53 9.19
C ASN A 69 -11.35 22.64 9.72
N ARG A 70 -10.06 22.63 9.39
CA ARG A 70 -9.13 23.67 9.85
C ARG A 70 -9.31 24.97 9.07
N ASP A 71 -9.08 26.12 9.75
CA ASP A 71 -9.19 27.44 9.15
C ASP A 71 -8.23 27.63 7.96
N PRO A 72 -8.73 27.87 6.74
CA PRO A 72 -7.89 28.04 5.55
C PRO A 72 -6.89 29.20 5.67
N LYS A 73 -7.23 30.27 6.42
CA LYS A 73 -6.35 31.43 6.60
C LYS A 73 -5.08 31.13 7.40
N LYS A 74 -5.11 30.10 8.28
CA LYS A 74 -3.97 29.66 9.09
C LYS A 74 -3.18 28.53 8.43
N GLY A 75 -3.55 28.16 7.19
CA GLY A 75 -3.06 26.98 6.52
C GLY A 75 -3.79 25.71 6.99
N ARG A 76 -4.41 25.01 6.04
CA ARG A 76 -5.31 23.90 6.32
C ARG A 76 -4.54 22.60 6.53
N ARG A 77 -3.61 22.30 5.64
CA ARG A 77 -2.90 21.00 5.57
C ARG A 77 -1.41 21.09 5.87
N ARG A 78 -0.75 22.15 5.45
CA ARG A 78 0.68 22.38 5.67
C ARG A 78 1.14 22.33 7.13
N PRO A 79 0.39 22.85 8.12
CA PRO A 79 0.82 22.77 9.51
C PRO A 79 1.02 21.35 10.02
N PHE A 80 0.31 20.35 9.48
CA PHE A 80 0.52 18.94 9.82
C PHE A 80 1.91 18.48 9.40
N LEU A 81 2.35 18.85 8.19
CA LEU A 81 3.70 18.53 7.71
C LEU A 81 4.78 19.12 8.62
N LEU A 82 4.59 20.35 9.08
CA LEU A 82 5.56 21.02 9.97
C LEU A 82 5.60 20.39 11.36
N THR A 83 4.44 20.21 11.99
CA THR A 83 4.33 19.79 13.40
C THR A 83 4.59 18.30 13.58
N CYS A 84 4.28 17.47 12.56
CA CYS A 84 4.39 16.02 12.65
C CYS A 84 5.69 15.47 12.05
N ALA A 85 6.49 16.27 11.30
CA ALA A 85 7.72 15.79 10.66
C ALA A 85 8.74 15.22 11.67
N VAL A 86 9.05 15.95 12.72
CA VAL A 86 10.01 15.51 13.75
C VAL A 86 9.46 14.33 14.57
N PRO A 87 8.23 14.39 15.13
CA PRO A 87 7.63 13.24 15.79
C PRO A 87 7.62 11.98 14.92
N PHE A 88 7.29 12.09 13.63
CA PHE A 88 7.27 10.96 12.70
C PHE A 88 8.65 10.33 12.53
N GLY A 89 9.70 11.13 12.35
CA GLY A 89 11.07 10.63 12.28
C GLY A 89 11.50 9.91 13.56
N ILE A 90 11.13 10.46 14.74
CA ILE A 90 11.42 9.85 16.03
C ILE A 90 10.68 8.52 16.19
N VAL A 91 9.37 8.44 15.90
CA VAL A 91 8.63 7.17 16.04
C VAL A 91 9.06 6.13 15.01
N THR A 92 9.52 6.55 13.82
CA THR A 92 10.12 5.65 12.82
C THR A 92 11.40 5.01 13.37
N TRP A 93 12.26 5.77 14.04
CA TRP A 93 13.42 5.26 14.74
C TRP A 93 13.04 4.34 15.89
N LEU A 94 12.14 4.76 16.77
CA LEU A 94 11.70 3.98 17.94
C LEU A 94 11.08 2.64 17.54
N LEU A 95 10.35 2.57 16.43
CA LEU A 95 9.69 1.35 15.97
C LEU A 95 10.68 0.21 15.67
N PHE A 96 11.90 0.55 15.26
CA PHE A 96 12.98 -0.40 14.97
C PHE A 96 14.13 -0.31 15.96
N THR A 97 13.86 0.15 17.18
CA THR A 97 14.81 0.21 18.29
C THR A 97 14.40 -0.71 19.41
N THR A 98 15.34 -1.52 19.87
CA THR A 98 15.16 -2.41 21.02
C THR A 98 15.80 -1.81 22.26
N TRP A 99 15.15 -2.05 23.40
CA TRP A 99 15.65 -1.67 24.72
C TRP A 99 15.78 -2.92 25.59
N ASP A 100 16.65 -2.89 26.59
CA ASP A 100 16.81 -3.99 27.55
C ASP A 100 15.63 -4.06 28.55
N PHE A 101 14.44 -4.18 28.01
CA PHE A 101 13.22 -4.37 28.78
C PHE A 101 12.93 -5.85 29.02
N VAL A 102 12.27 -6.16 30.12
CA VAL A 102 11.63 -7.46 30.29
C VAL A 102 10.55 -7.67 29.22
N GLU A 103 10.32 -8.90 28.82
CA GLU A 103 9.45 -9.25 27.69
C GLU A 103 8.06 -8.57 27.71
N SER A 104 7.40 -8.52 28.88
CA SER A 104 6.09 -7.88 29.02
C SER A 104 6.12 -6.38 28.72
N ARG A 105 7.17 -5.66 29.15
CA ARG A 105 7.34 -4.23 28.87
C ARG A 105 7.71 -3.99 27.41
N GLN A 106 8.49 -4.89 26.84
CA GLN A 106 8.87 -4.83 25.43
C GLN A 106 7.64 -5.00 24.52
N LYS A 107 6.74 -5.91 24.85
CA LYS A 107 5.45 -6.09 24.16
C LYS A 107 4.58 -4.83 24.17
N ILE A 108 4.43 -4.22 25.33
CA ILE A 108 3.67 -2.97 25.49
C ILE A 108 4.34 -1.82 24.70
N TYR A 109 5.66 -1.71 24.80
CA TYR A 109 6.44 -0.71 24.08
C TYR A 109 6.15 -0.75 22.58
N PHE A 110 6.26 -1.92 21.93
CA PHE A 110 6.07 -2.02 20.49
C PHE A 110 4.62 -1.78 20.07
N ILE A 111 3.61 -2.18 20.86
CA ILE A 111 2.21 -1.82 20.59
C ILE A 111 2.05 -0.30 20.61
N VAL A 112 2.53 0.37 21.65
CA VAL A 112 2.39 1.83 21.79
C VAL A 112 3.13 2.56 20.66
N VAL A 113 4.35 2.15 20.35
CA VAL A 113 5.15 2.78 19.29
C VAL A 113 4.53 2.53 17.91
N ALA A 114 3.97 1.33 17.64
CA ALA A 114 3.27 1.06 16.39
C ALA A 114 2.01 1.94 16.24
N LEU A 115 1.22 2.12 17.29
CA LEU A 115 0.07 3.03 17.28
C LEU A 115 0.50 4.49 17.03
N LEU A 116 1.57 4.95 17.68
CA LEU A 116 2.13 6.29 17.45
C LEU A 116 2.65 6.44 16.03
N PHE A 117 3.35 5.44 15.52
CA PHE A 117 3.88 5.42 14.15
C PHE A 117 2.76 5.61 13.14
N TYR A 118 1.71 4.80 13.18
CA TYR A 118 0.59 4.94 12.27
C TYR A 118 -0.16 6.27 12.46
N THR A 119 -0.31 6.75 13.71
CA THR A 119 -0.92 8.06 13.96
C THR A 119 -0.15 9.18 13.26
N PHE A 120 1.18 9.24 13.42
CA PHE A 120 1.98 10.29 12.78
C PHE A 120 2.10 10.08 11.27
N GLN A 121 2.12 8.84 10.80
CA GLN A 121 2.08 8.54 9.36
C GLN A 121 0.80 9.08 8.72
N THR A 122 -0.37 8.80 9.30
CA THR A 122 -1.66 9.32 8.83
C THR A 122 -1.72 10.84 8.90
N LEU A 123 -1.23 11.45 9.99
CA LEU A 123 -1.17 12.91 10.15
C LEU A 123 -0.29 13.62 9.10
N ILE A 124 0.60 12.91 8.45
CA ILE A 124 1.41 13.41 7.34
C ILE A 124 0.79 13.02 5.99
N ASP A 125 0.51 11.73 5.77
CA ASP A 125 0.15 11.22 4.44
C ASP A 125 -1.21 11.73 3.96
N VAL A 126 -2.24 11.76 4.81
CA VAL A 126 -3.59 12.23 4.45
C VAL A 126 -3.59 13.71 4.08
N PRO A 127 -3.06 14.64 4.89
CA PRO A 127 -2.97 16.04 4.51
C PRO A 127 -2.07 16.29 3.30
N TYR A 128 -0.92 15.59 3.19
CA TYR A 128 0.01 15.75 2.08
C TYR A 128 -0.59 15.28 0.75
N THR A 129 -1.23 14.12 0.73
CA THR A 129 -1.90 13.60 -0.45
C THR A 129 -3.01 14.53 -0.92
N SER A 130 -3.80 15.03 0.02
CA SER A 130 -4.89 15.97 -0.26
C SER A 130 -4.41 17.37 -0.67
N LEU A 131 -3.21 17.78 -0.23
CA LEU A 131 -2.61 19.08 -0.56
C LEU A 131 -2.36 19.22 -2.07
N SER A 132 -2.09 18.11 -2.78
CA SER A 132 -1.89 18.13 -4.23
C SER A 132 -3.07 18.73 -5.01
N GLY A 133 -4.30 18.53 -4.51
CA GLY A 133 -5.52 19.12 -5.08
C GLY A 133 -5.71 20.60 -4.78
N GLU A 134 -5.01 21.14 -3.77
CA GLU A 134 -5.09 22.56 -3.38
C GLU A 134 -3.98 23.40 -4.02
N VAL A 135 -2.83 22.80 -4.32
CA VAL A 135 -1.66 23.49 -4.85
C VAL A 135 -1.87 24.03 -6.26
N THR A 136 -2.71 23.39 -7.06
CA THR A 136 -2.98 23.81 -8.43
C THR A 136 -4.32 23.33 -8.95
N ASP A 137 -4.99 24.17 -9.74
CA ASP A 137 -6.18 23.80 -10.54
C ASP A 137 -5.78 23.30 -11.95
N ASP A 138 -4.50 23.49 -12.34
CA ASP A 138 -3.97 23.02 -13.62
C ASP A 138 -3.81 21.50 -13.60
N TYR A 139 -4.52 20.80 -14.49
CA TYR A 139 -4.53 19.34 -14.61
C TYR A 139 -3.13 18.77 -14.89
N ASP A 140 -2.38 19.42 -15.80
CA ASP A 140 -1.06 18.95 -16.21
C ASP A 140 -0.03 19.08 -15.08
N LEU A 141 -0.08 20.21 -14.36
CA LEU A 141 0.78 20.42 -13.19
C LEU A 141 0.43 19.45 -12.06
N ARG A 142 -0.87 19.18 -11.82
CA ARG A 142 -1.30 18.20 -10.81
C ARG A 142 -0.79 16.80 -11.13
N SER A 143 -0.91 16.37 -12.39
CA SER A 143 -0.39 15.09 -12.87
C SER A 143 1.12 15.02 -12.69
N LYS A 144 1.86 16.07 -13.05
CA LYS A 144 3.31 16.16 -12.87
C LYS A 144 3.73 16.07 -11.40
N LEU A 145 3.03 16.75 -10.49
CA LEU A 145 3.31 16.67 -9.05
C LEU A 145 3.08 15.26 -8.49
N ALA A 146 2.02 14.57 -8.92
CA ALA A 146 1.77 13.19 -8.56
C ALA A 146 2.88 12.26 -9.07
N THR A 147 3.33 12.43 -10.31
CA THR A 147 4.44 11.67 -10.89
C THR A 147 5.74 11.87 -10.11
N ILE A 148 6.09 13.11 -9.76
CA ILE A 148 7.30 13.41 -8.97
C ILE A 148 7.21 12.79 -7.57
N ARG A 149 6.03 12.84 -6.93
CA ARG A 149 5.80 12.19 -5.64
C ARG A 149 6.04 10.69 -5.72
N THR A 150 5.47 10.03 -6.74
CA THR A 150 5.64 8.59 -6.97
C THR A 150 7.09 8.23 -7.24
N PHE A 151 7.81 9.04 -8.01
CA PHE A 151 9.24 8.85 -8.27
C PHE A 151 10.06 8.83 -6.96
N TRP A 152 9.87 9.83 -6.08
CA TRP A 152 10.53 9.86 -4.78
C TRP A 152 10.10 8.71 -3.87
N ALA A 153 8.85 8.32 -3.90
CA ALA A 153 8.32 7.18 -3.16
C ALA A 153 9.05 5.88 -3.53
N ILE A 154 9.24 5.62 -4.82
CA ILE A 154 9.95 4.42 -5.31
C ILE A 154 11.44 4.46 -4.94
N ILE A 155 12.10 5.64 -5.04
CA ILE A 155 13.47 5.80 -4.55
C ILE A 155 13.56 5.43 -3.06
N GLY A 156 12.62 5.91 -2.24
CA GLY A 156 12.58 5.59 -0.82
C GLY A 156 12.49 4.08 -0.59
N VAL A 157 11.58 3.40 -1.28
CA VAL A 157 11.40 1.94 -1.17
C VAL A 157 12.64 1.18 -1.65
N ALA A 158 13.27 1.61 -2.74
CA ALA A 158 14.51 0.98 -3.23
C ALA A 158 15.67 1.12 -2.23
N ILE A 159 15.83 2.30 -1.62
CA ILE A 159 16.81 2.52 -0.54
C ILE A 159 16.51 1.59 0.64
N GLY A 160 15.25 1.49 1.05
CA GLY A 160 14.84 0.61 2.14
C GLY A 160 15.06 -0.88 1.86
N GLY A 161 14.96 -1.29 0.58
CA GLY A 161 15.27 -2.66 0.18
C GLY A 161 16.68 -3.13 0.56
N GLY A 162 17.60 -2.19 0.77
CA GLY A 162 18.98 -2.46 1.21
C GLY A 162 19.16 -2.66 2.72
N ILE A 163 18.12 -2.64 3.55
CA ILE A 163 18.23 -2.61 5.02
C ILE A 163 19.09 -3.78 5.57
N MET A 164 18.93 -4.98 5.04
CA MET A 164 19.71 -6.15 5.48
C MET A 164 21.22 -5.93 5.26
N THR A 165 21.62 -5.37 4.11
CA THR A 165 23.01 -5.02 3.83
C THR A 165 23.52 -3.92 4.76
N TYR A 166 22.73 -2.88 5.00
CA TYR A 166 23.16 -1.76 5.85
C TYR A 166 23.34 -2.21 7.29
N THR A 167 22.43 -3.03 7.81
CA THR A 167 22.52 -3.55 9.18
C THR A 167 23.68 -4.53 9.31
N ALA A 168 23.90 -5.44 8.35
CA ALA A 168 25.05 -6.34 8.34
C ALA A 168 26.41 -5.58 8.30
N PHE A 169 26.48 -4.48 7.53
CA PHE A 169 27.68 -3.63 7.48
C PHE A 169 27.92 -2.88 8.80
N LEU A 170 26.87 -2.39 9.44
CA LEU A 170 26.97 -1.62 10.69
C LEU A 170 27.14 -2.49 11.93
N GLU A 171 26.66 -3.73 11.92
CA GLU A 171 26.69 -4.64 13.07
C GLU A 171 28.04 -4.72 13.77
N PRO A 172 29.17 -4.98 13.06
CA PRO A 172 30.50 -5.05 13.71
C PRO A 172 30.97 -3.70 14.24
N VAL A 173 30.46 -2.58 13.73
CA VAL A 173 30.88 -1.22 14.11
C VAL A 173 30.12 -0.75 15.35
N VAL A 174 28.85 -1.06 15.49
CA VAL A 174 27.98 -0.53 16.54
C VAL A 174 27.73 -1.51 17.69
N GLY A 175 28.30 -2.71 17.63
CA GLY A 175 28.29 -3.69 18.73
C GLY A 175 27.10 -4.67 18.71
N GLY A 176 26.44 -4.87 17.57
CA GLY A 176 25.45 -5.90 17.38
C GLY A 176 24.26 -5.53 16.48
N ILE A 177 23.50 -6.55 16.10
CA ILE A 177 22.40 -6.39 15.13
C ILE A 177 21.29 -5.45 15.62
N LYS A 178 20.95 -5.47 16.92
CA LYS A 178 19.93 -4.60 17.52
C LYS A 178 20.31 -3.12 17.39
N GLN A 179 21.57 -2.79 17.67
CA GLN A 179 22.13 -1.45 17.53
C GLN A 179 22.21 -1.03 16.06
N ALA A 180 22.57 -1.95 15.17
CA ALA A 180 22.63 -1.69 13.73
C ALA A 180 21.26 -1.29 13.17
N TRP A 181 20.18 -2.00 13.53
CA TRP A 181 18.81 -1.63 13.16
C TRP A 181 18.44 -0.26 13.72
N SER A 182 18.71 -0.01 15.00
CA SER A 182 18.42 1.29 15.62
C SER A 182 19.12 2.44 14.91
N VAL A 183 20.42 2.32 14.61
CA VAL A 183 21.20 3.36 13.92
C VAL A 183 20.69 3.58 12.50
N CYS A 184 20.41 2.50 11.74
CA CYS A 184 19.83 2.61 10.41
C CYS A 184 18.51 3.40 10.44
N PHE A 185 17.59 3.03 11.34
CA PHE A 185 16.31 3.70 11.40
C PHE A 185 16.36 5.10 12.04
N ALA A 186 17.36 5.42 12.85
CA ALA A 186 17.64 6.79 13.25
C ALA A 186 18.03 7.66 12.04
N LEU A 187 18.91 7.16 11.16
CA LEU A 187 19.29 7.85 9.94
C LEU A 187 18.11 7.99 8.98
N PHE A 188 17.33 6.94 8.79
CA PHE A 188 16.13 6.99 7.96
C PHE A 188 15.05 7.92 8.53
N GLY A 189 14.80 7.91 9.82
CA GLY A 189 13.90 8.84 10.50
C GLY A 189 14.32 10.29 10.30
N PHE A 190 15.62 10.55 10.35
CA PHE A 190 16.19 11.88 10.07
C PHE A 190 15.96 12.29 8.59
N ILE A 191 16.23 11.39 7.64
CA ILE A 191 15.97 11.62 6.19
C ILE A 191 14.48 11.89 5.95
N CYS A 192 13.59 11.10 6.55
CA CYS A 192 12.14 11.31 6.47
C CYS A 192 11.73 12.68 7.00
N THR A 193 12.24 13.07 8.16
CA THR A 193 11.98 14.40 8.75
C THR A 193 12.39 15.51 7.79
N ILE A 194 13.62 15.46 7.26
CA ILE A 194 14.12 16.48 6.32
C ILE A 194 13.28 16.51 5.05
N SER A 195 12.95 15.35 4.48
CA SER A 195 12.16 15.28 3.25
C SER A 195 10.77 15.91 3.43
N ILE A 196 10.12 15.70 4.57
CA ILE A 196 8.82 16.28 4.89
C ILE A 196 8.94 17.81 5.09
N LEU A 197 9.96 18.27 5.80
CA LEU A 197 10.20 19.70 6.02
C LEU A 197 10.52 20.46 4.71
N ILE A 198 11.26 19.83 3.79
CA ILE A 198 11.50 20.39 2.45
C ILE A 198 10.19 20.48 1.68
N GLY A 199 9.35 19.45 1.68
CA GLY A 199 8.03 19.47 1.05
C GLY A 199 7.10 20.52 1.63
N TYR A 200 7.10 20.68 2.95
CA TYR A 200 6.41 21.78 3.64
C TYR A 200 6.84 23.16 3.11
N LYS A 201 8.15 23.40 3.01
CA LYS A 201 8.67 24.67 2.50
C LYS A 201 8.38 24.86 1.01
N ALA A 202 8.43 23.80 0.22
CA ALA A 202 8.12 23.82 -1.20
C ALA A 202 6.63 24.12 -1.50
N SER A 203 5.72 23.76 -0.62
CA SER A 203 4.27 24.04 -0.75
C SER A 203 3.86 25.45 -0.34
N GLU A 204 4.78 26.26 0.20
CA GLU A 204 4.47 27.61 0.72
C GLU A 204 3.96 28.57 -0.34
N GLY A 205 2.80 29.18 -0.08
CA GLY A 205 2.17 30.17 -0.95
C GLY A 205 1.40 29.58 -2.14
N TYR A 206 1.12 28.26 -2.13
CA TYR A 206 0.31 27.58 -3.14
C TYR A 206 -1.00 27.00 -2.58
N GLU A 207 -1.30 27.18 -1.30
CA GLU A 207 -2.58 26.74 -0.72
C GLU A 207 -3.75 27.57 -1.26
N ASN A 208 -4.81 26.88 -1.67
CA ASN A 208 -6.05 27.55 -2.07
C ASN A 208 -6.89 27.87 -0.83
N GLN A 209 -7.09 29.17 -0.56
CA GLN A 209 -7.84 29.67 0.61
C GLN A 209 -9.37 29.67 0.38
N ASN A 210 -9.85 29.40 -0.83
CA ASN A 210 -11.25 29.54 -1.23
C ASN A 210 -11.99 28.20 -1.42
N ILE A 211 -11.60 27.16 -0.70
CA ILE A 211 -12.25 25.84 -0.84
C ILE A 211 -13.50 25.77 0.03
N SER A 212 -14.66 25.46 -0.57
CA SER A 212 -15.89 25.18 0.14
C SER A 212 -15.81 23.84 0.88
N VAL A 213 -16.37 23.77 2.09
CA VAL A 213 -16.48 22.54 2.89
C VAL A 213 -17.32 21.51 2.13
N LYS A 214 -16.77 20.31 1.90
CA LYS A 214 -17.50 19.22 1.25
C LYS A 214 -18.61 18.67 2.16
N LYS A 215 -19.69 18.16 1.52
CA LYS A 215 -20.78 17.45 2.22
C LYS A 215 -20.20 16.29 3.05
N SER A 216 -20.66 16.18 4.30
CA SER A 216 -20.40 15.01 5.14
C SER A 216 -21.43 13.94 4.83
N TYR A 217 -20.98 12.72 4.56
CA TYR A 217 -21.85 11.55 4.40
C TYR A 217 -22.03 10.83 5.74
N SER A 218 -23.22 10.27 5.98
CA SER A 218 -23.43 9.40 7.13
C SER A 218 -22.69 8.07 6.95
N ILE A 219 -22.29 7.41 8.05
CA ILE A 219 -21.62 6.11 8.01
C ILE A 219 -22.46 5.08 7.21
N LYS A 220 -23.78 5.14 7.34
CA LYS A 220 -24.70 4.27 6.60
C LYS A 220 -24.62 4.52 5.08
N GLU A 221 -24.58 5.76 4.64
CA GLU A 221 -24.43 6.12 3.23
C GLU A 221 -23.06 5.72 2.70
N MET A 222 -22.00 5.83 3.54
CA MET A 222 -20.66 5.41 3.18
C MET A 222 -20.57 3.91 2.86
N ILE A 223 -21.33 3.08 3.57
CA ILE A 223 -21.31 1.62 3.38
C ILE A 223 -22.32 1.19 2.30
N GLU A 224 -23.58 1.62 2.40
CA GLU A 224 -24.65 1.12 1.51
C GLU A 224 -24.48 1.56 0.05
N GLY A 225 -23.94 2.75 -0.21
CA GLY A 225 -23.80 3.29 -1.57
C GLY A 225 -22.90 2.43 -2.45
N PRO A 226 -21.61 2.27 -2.12
CA PRO A 226 -20.67 1.51 -2.92
C PRO A 226 -21.02 0.04 -3.07
N PHE A 227 -21.52 -0.61 -2.01
CA PHE A 227 -21.84 -2.04 -2.06
C PHE A 227 -23.12 -2.39 -2.84
N ARG A 228 -23.91 -1.40 -3.24
CA ARG A 228 -25.01 -1.59 -4.24
C ARG A 228 -24.48 -1.67 -5.67
N ASN A 229 -23.28 -1.24 -5.92
CA ASN A 229 -22.61 -1.26 -7.21
C ASN A 229 -21.94 -2.63 -7.39
N LYS A 230 -22.47 -3.50 -8.25
CA LYS A 230 -21.93 -4.84 -8.47
C LYS A 230 -20.50 -4.83 -8.99
N PRO A 231 -20.14 -4.01 -10.01
CA PRO A 231 -18.75 -3.86 -10.43
C PRO A 231 -17.80 -3.53 -9.27
N PHE A 232 -18.20 -2.62 -8.39
CA PHE A 232 -17.39 -2.24 -7.23
C PHE A 232 -17.26 -3.38 -6.22
N LEU A 233 -18.30 -4.17 -5.99
CA LEU A 233 -18.24 -5.33 -5.12
C LEU A 233 -17.24 -6.38 -5.64
N HIS A 234 -17.31 -6.74 -6.93
CA HIS A 234 -16.37 -7.68 -7.55
C HIS A 234 -14.92 -7.15 -7.48
N LEU A 235 -14.75 -5.86 -7.79
CA LEU A 235 -13.47 -5.18 -7.70
C LEU A 235 -12.91 -5.23 -6.27
N THR A 236 -13.72 -4.92 -5.25
CA THR A 236 -13.30 -4.91 -3.85
C THR A 236 -12.92 -6.31 -3.36
N ILE A 237 -13.69 -7.35 -3.71
CA ILE A 237 -13.37 -8.73 -3.34
C ILE A 237 -12.08 -9.20 -4.03
N ALA A 238 -11.91 -8.92 -5.33
CA ALA A 238 -10.69 -9.24 -6.05
C ALA A 238 -9.47 -8.51 -5.46
N PHE A 239 -9.65 -7.26 -5.03
CA PHE A 239 -8.62 -6.44 -4.37
C PHE A 239 -8.25 -7.00 -3.00
N ILE A 240 -9.22 -7.41 -2.18
CA ILE A 240 -8.97 -8.06 -0.88
C ILE A 240 -8.08 -9.29 -1.05
N PHE A 241 -8.41 -10.19 -1.98
CA PHE A 241 -7.59 -11.37 -2.21
C PHE A 241 -6.19 -11.03 -2.73
N ALA A 242 -6.06 -10.03 -3.58
CA ALA A 242 -4.76 -9.61 -4.09
C ALA A 242 -3.90 -8.92 -3.00
N ILE A 243 -4.51 -8.16 -2.08
CA ILE A 243 -3.81 -7.59 -0.91
C ILE A 243 -3.39 -8.69 0.08
N LEU A 244 -4.21 -9.72 0.29
CA LEU A 244 -3.82 -10.90 1.06
C LEU A 244 -2.60 -11.59 0.43
N ALA A 245 -2.61 -11.78 -0.90
CA ALA A 245 -1.46 -12.32 -1.62
C ALA A 245 -0.20 -11.46 -1.43
N GLN A 246 -0.34 -10.12 -1.51
CA GLN A 246 0.76 -9.19 -1.27
C GLN A 246 1.31 -9.30 0.15
N ALA A 247 0.44 -9.33 1.16
CA ALA A 247 0.84 -9.41 2.56
C ALA A 247 1.60 -10.71 2.85
N ILE A 248 1.11 -11.85 2.33
CA ILE A 248 1.79 -13.14 2.46
C ILE A 248 3.13 -13.11 1.71
N PHE A 249 3.15 -12.69 0.47
CA PHE A 249 4.34 -12.67 -0.37
C PHE A 249 5.45 -11.80 0.25
N LEU A 250 5.18 -10.53 0.55
CA LEU A 250 6.18 -9.62 1.10
C LEU A 250 6.62 -10.02 2.50
N GLY A 251 5.69 -10.49 3.33
CA GLY A 251 5.99 -10.87 4.70
C GLY A 251 6.82 -12.16 4.82
N VAL A 252 6.67 -13.12 3.88
CA VAL A 252 7.47 -14.36 3.86
C VAL A 252 8.73 -14.23 3.02
N LEU A 253 8.77 -13.30 2.07
CA LEU A 253 9.87 -13.19 1.09
C LEU A 253 11.25 -13.22 1.75
N VAL A 254 11.46 -12.41 2.79
CA VAL A 254 12.75 -12.33 3.48
C VAL A 254 13.12 -13.67 4.12
N TYR A 255 12.18 -14.32 4.81
CA TYR A 255 12.41 -15.65 5.40
C TYR A 255 12.72 -16.71 4.34
N TYR A 256 11.97 -16.73 3.24
CA TYR A 256 12.17 -17.68 2.16
C TYR A 256 13.54 -17.50 1.50
N LEU A 257 13.96 -16.26 1.22
CA LEU A 257 15.26 -15.96 0.65
C LEU A 257 16.41 -16.35 1.60
N THR A 258 16.27 -16.06 2.88
CA THR A 258 17.32 -16.32 3.89
C THR A 258 17.42 -17.80 4.22
N TYR A 259 16.30 -18.45 4.55
CA TYR A 259 16.34 -19.81 5.11
C TYR A 259 16.16 -20.91 4.07
N ASN A 260 15.25 -20.75 3.10
CA ASN A 260 15.05 -21.76 2.06
C ASN A 260 16.11 -21.70 0.95
N LEU A 261 16.51 -20.48 0.56
CA LEU A 261 17.51 -20.30 -0.49
C LEU A 261 18.93 -20.07 0.03
N ASN A 262 19.13 -19.99 1.35
CA ASN A 262 20.44 -19.76 1.97
C ASN A 262 21.16 -18.52 1.42
N LEU A 263 20.42 -17.42 1.17
CA LEU A 263 21.00 -16.18 0.72
C LEU A 263 21.49 -15.34 1.89
N ASN A 264 22.64 -14.70 1.74
CA ASN A 264 23.14 -13.75 2.71
C ASN A 264 22.40 -12.39 2.62
N ASP A 265 22.56 -11.53 3.63
CA ASP A 265 21.88 -10.25 3.75
C ASP A 265 22.06 -9.33 2.53
N THR A 266 23.25 -9.34 1.93
CA THR A 266 23.55 -8.57 0.72
C THR A 266 22.75 -9.10 -0.48
N GLN A 267 22.64 -10.41 -0.64
CA GLN A 267 21.87 -11.03 -1.71
C GLN A 267 20.37 -10.80 -1.55
N VAL A 268 19.85 -10.91 -0.32
CA VAL A 268 18.45 -10.61 0.02
C VAL A 268 18.13 -9.15 -0.30
N SER A 269 18.99 -8.23 0.10
CA SER A 269 18.84 -6.81 -0.23
C SER A 269 18.86 -6.55 -1.72
N LEU A 270 19.77 -7.20 -2.46
CA LEU A 270 19.87 -7.05 -3.92
C LEU A 270 18.59 -7.48 -4.63
N VAL A 271 18.00 -8.61 -4.23
CA VAL A 271 16.70 -9.09 -4.76
C VAL A 271 15.61 -8.03 -4.53
N ASN A 272 15.51 -7.49 -3.32
CA ASN A 272 14.50 -6.47 -2.98
C ASN A 272 14.72 -5.16 -3.73
N ILE A 273 15.94 -4.65 -3.80
CA ILE A 273 16.27 -3.41 -4.51
C ILE A 273 15.91 -3.52 -5.99
N ILE A 274 16.36 -4.61 -6.64
CA ILE A 274 16.11 -4.82 -8.07
C ILE A 274 14.60 -4.96 -8.34
N MET A 275 13.88 -5.71 -7.51
CA MET A 275 12.42 -5.85 -7.62
C MET A 275 11.73 -4.48 -7.70
N TRP A 276 12.04 -3.57 -6.79
CA TRP A 276 11.40 -2.25 -6.76
C TRP A 276 11.87 -1.31 -7.87
N ILE A 277 13.13 -1.41 -8.31
CA ILE A 277 13.61 -0.65 -9.48
C ILE A 277 12.90 -1.12 -10.76
N VAL A 278 12.75 -2.43 -10.93
CA VAL A 278 12.06 -3.01 -12.10
C VAL A 278 10.57 -2.70 -12.08
N ALA A 279 9.97 -2.54 -10.90
CA ALA A 279 8.59 -2.09 -10.77
C ALA A 279 8.27 -0.82 -11.58
N LEU A 280 9.23 0.12 -11.67
CA LEU A 280 9.07 1.35 -12.47
C LEU A 280 8.77 1.08 -13.95
N PHE A 281 9.37 0.05 -14.51
CA PHE A 281 9.22 -0.28 -15.93
C PHE A 281 7.88 -0.97 -16.23
N TRP A 282 7.31 -1.70 -15.28
CA TRP A 282 6.03 -2.39 -15.45
C TRP A 282 4.81 -1.46 -15.54
N VAL A 283 4.94 -0.20 -15.15
CA VAL A 283 3.87 0.80 -15.27
C VAL A 283 3.40 0.94 -16.73
N PHE A 284 4.33 0.94 -17.70
CA PHE A 284 4.03 1.13 -19.11
C PHE A 284 3.28 -0.06 -19.75
N PRO A 285 3.72 -1.33 -19.59
CA PRO A 285 2.96 -2.48 -20.08
C PRO A 285 1.54 -2.57 -19.49
N ILE A 286 1.37 -2.31 -18.18
CA ILE A 286 0.07 -2.34 -17.52
C ILE A 286 -0.87 -1.30 -18.12
N ASP A 287 -0.39 -0.07 -18.34
CA ASP A 287 -1.18 1.00 -19.00
C ASP A 287 -1.56 0.61 -20.42
N HIS A 288 -0.60 0.07 -21.21
CA HIS A 288 -0.86 -0.41 -22.56
C HIS A 288 -1.93 -1.51 -22.60
N TRP A 289 -1.89 -2.48 -21.69
CA TRP A 289 -2.91 -3.54 -21.62
C TRP A 289 -4.27 -2.98 -21.21
N SER A 290 -4.31 -2.04 -20.27
CA SER A 290 -5.53 -1.40 -19.80
C SER A 290 -6.24 -0.61 -20.90
N THR A 291 -5.47 0.11 -21.71
CA THR A 291 -6.00 0.93 -22.81
C THR A 291 -6.37 0.10 -24.03
N LYS A 292 -5.49 -0.83 -24.44
CA LYS A 292 -5.69 -1.65 -25.65
C LYS A 292 -6.81 -2.68 -25.49
N TYR A 293 -6.81 -3.42 -24.39
CA TYR A 293 -7.80 -4.49 -24.15
C TYR A 293 -8.91 -4.03 -23.22
N SER A 294 -8.67 -4.10 -21.91
CA SER A 294 -9.55 -3.57 -20.85
C SER A 294 -8.79 -3.57 -19.51
N LYS A 295 -9.28 -2.81 -18.53
CA LYS A 295 -8.75 -2.80 -17.18
C LYS A 295 -8.86 -4.17 -16.50
N VAL A 296 -9.99 -4.86 -16.69
CA VAL A 296 -10.21 -6.24 -16.22
C VAL A 296 -9.17 -7.20 -16.83
N THR A 297 -8.94 -7.12 -18.13
CA THR A 297 -7.95 -7.95 -18.83
C THR A 297 -6.54 -7.64 -18.33
N SER A 298 -6.19 -6.36 -18.15
CA SER A 298 -4.89 -5.95 -17.59
C SER A 298 -4.66 -6.51 -16.18
N TRP A 299 -5.71 -6.51 -15.33
CA TRP A 299 -5.66 -7.15 -14.02
C TRP A 299 -5.37 -8.66 -14.13
N ILE A 300 -6.17 -9.38 -14.92
CA ILE A 300 -6.04 -10.83 -15.09
C ILE A 300 -4.65 -11.20 -15.62
N ILE A 301 -4.12 -10.46 -16.60
CA ILE A 301 -2.76 -10.69 -17.12
C ILE A 301 -1.72 -10.47 -16.02
N SER A 302 -1.79 -9.37 -15.30
CA SER A 302 -0.79 -9.02 -14.28
C SER A 302 -0.80 -10.02 -13.11
N MET A 303 -1.99 -10.38 -12.60
CA MET A 303 -2.13 -11.39 -11.53
C MET A 303 -1.78 -12.78 -12.04
N GLY A 304 -2.09 -13.10 -13.30
CA GLY A 304 -1.74 -14.35 -13.94
C GLY A 304 -0.23 -14.54 -14.10
N ILE A 305 0.50 -13.49 -14.49
CA ILE A 305 1.98 -13.52 -14.55
C ILE A 305 2.55 -13.74 -13.14
N TRP A 306 2.03 -13.04 -12.12
CA TRP A 306 2.46 -13.26 -10.74
C TRP A 306 2.20 -14.70 -10.29
N LEU A 307 0.99 -15.22 -10.52
CA LEU A 307 0.62 -16.60 -10.19
C LEU A 307 1.54 -17.62 -10.88
N LEU A 308 1.79 -17.45 -12.18
CA LEU A 308 2.69 -18.33 -12.93
C LEU A 308 4.12 -18.29 -12.38
N CYS A 309 4.64 -17.12 -12.02
CA CYS A 309 5.95 -17.00 -11.38
C CYS A 309 6.00 -17.76 -10.04
N MET A 310 4.95 -17.65 -9.21
CA MET A 310 4.88 -18.34 -7.91
C MET A 310 4.84 -19.86 -8.05
N ILE A 311 4.39 -20.40 -9.17
CA ILE A 311 4.35 -21.84 -9.44
C ILE A 311 5.64 -22.31 -10.13
N ILE A 312 6.03 -21.65 -11.22
CA ILE A 312 7.10 -22.14 -12.10
C ILE A 312 8.49 -22.00 -11.45
N PHE A 313 8.78 -20.83 -10.83
CA PHE A 313 10.12 -20.60 -10.30
C PHE A 313 10.48 -21.51 -9.13
N PRO A 314 9.64 -21.71 -8.10
CA PRO A 314 9.94 -22.64 -7.00
C PRO A 314 10.10 -24.08 -7.46
N LEU A 315 9.37 -24.52 -8.48
CA LEU A 315 9.44 -25.89 -8.98
C LEU A 315 10.69 -26.18 -9.81
N PHE A 316 11.17 -25.22 -10.61
CA PHE A 316 12.18 -25.50 -11.61
C PHE A 316 13.48 -24.70 -11.48
N PHE A 317 13.45 -23.52 -10.88
CA PHE A 317 14.57 -22.57 -10.98
C PHE A 317 15.17 -22.17 -9.63
N LEU A 318 14.37 -22.11 -8.55
CA LEU A 318 14.88 -21.70 -7.25
C LEU A 318 15.70 -22.82 -6.61
N LYS A 319 17.00 -22.57 -6.46
CA LYS A 319 17.95 -23.49 -5.82
C LYS A 319 18.70 -22.74 -4.72
N PRO A 320 19.04 -23.42 -3.59
CA PRO A 320 19.86 -22.82 -2.54
C PRO A 320 21.16 -22.23 -3.10
N GLY A 321 21.51 -21.01 -2.64
CA GLY A 321 22.70 -20.27 -3.05
C GLY A 321 22.57 -19.49 -4.38
N SER A 322 21.51 -19.69 -5.16
CA SER A 322 21.30 -18.96 -6.42
C SER A 322 20.59 -17.62 -6.17
N THR A 323 21.26 -16.51 -6.47
CA THR A 323 20.68 -15.15 -6.37
C THR A 323 19.95 -14.73 -7.65
N MET A 324 20.37 -15.24 -8.81
CA MET A 324 19.82 -14.80 -10.11
C MET A 324 18.37 -15.23 -10.31
N ALA A 325 18.02 -16.47 -9.94
CA ALA A 325 16.65 -16.95 -10.13
C ALA A 325 15.60 -16.15 -9.31
N PRO A 326 15.80 -15.85 -8.02
CA PRO A 326 14.89 -14.97 -7.28
C PRO A 326 14.86 -13.54 -7.83
N ILE A 327 15.97 -12.97 -8.32
CA ILE A 327 15.98 -11.66 -8.97
C ILE A 327 15.08 -11.66 -10.20
N ILE A 328 15.21 -12.65 -11.07
CA ILE A 328 14.40 -12.76 -12.28
C ILE A 328 12.92 -12.96 -11.91
N MET A 329 12.64 -13.88 -10.97
CA MET A 329 11.28 -14.15 -10.48
C MET A 329 10.63 -12.86 -9.96
N THR A 330 11.26 -12.16 -9.02
CA THR A 330 10.71 -10.94 -8.40
C THR A 330 10.58 -9.79 -9.40
N SER A 331 11.51 -9.69 -10.36
CA SER A 331 11.46 -8.71 -11.44
C SER A 331 10.27 -8.92 -12.39
N ILE A 332 9.84 -10.15 -12.59
CA ILE A 332 8.67 -10.46 -13.44
C ILE A 332 7.37 -10.31 -12.64
N LEU A 333 7.28 -10.93 -11.46
CA LEU A 333 6.05 -10.94 -10.68
C LEU A 333 5.63 -9.58 -10.13
N VAL A 334 6.56 -8.61 -10.00
CA VAL A 334 6.26 -7.27 -9.50
C VAL A 334 5.25 -6.52 -10.38
N VAL A 335 5.01 -6.98 -11.61
CA VAL A 335 3.89 -6.50 -12.43
C VAL A 335 2.55 -6.62 -11.71
N GLY A 336 2.33 -7.72 -10.99
CA GLY A 336 1.12 -7.91 -10.18
C GLY A 336 1.03 -6.91 -9.02
N LEU A 337 2.14 -6.67 -8.30
CA LEU A 337 2.19 -5.67 -7.24
C LEU A 337 1.87 -4.26 -7.75
N ASN A 338 2.36 -3.89 -8.94
CA ASN A 338 2.04 -2.60 -9.55
C ASN A 338 0.57 -2.50 -9.98
N ALA A 339 0.01 -3.58 -10.54
CA ALA A 339 -1.39 -3.59 -10.97
C ALA A 339 -2.36 -3.37 -9.80
N LEU A 340 -2.01 -3.81 -8.57
CA LEU A 340 -2.78 -3.57 -7.35
C LEU A 340 -3.14 -2.09 -7.15
N TYR A 341 -2.20 -1.21 -7.47
CA TYR A 341 -2.38 0.22 -7.26
C TYR A 341 -2.79 0.95 -8.55
N GLN A 342 -2.27 0.54 -9.69
CA GLN A 342 -2.54 1.24 -10.96
C GLN A 342 -3.91 0.89 -11.53
N VAL A 343 -4.25 -0.40 -11.61
CA VAL A 343 -5.49 -0.85 -12.27
C VAL A 343 -6.70 -0.61 -11.36
N ILE A 344 -6.60 -0.97 -10.08
CA ILE A 344 -7.72 -0.86 -9.12
C ILE A 344 -8.20 0.58 -8.98
N TYR A 345 -7.28 1.52 -8.72
CA TYR A 345 -7.67 2.92 -8.56
C TYR A 345 -8.27 3.52 -9.83
N SER A 346 -7.83 3.05 -11.01
CA SER A 346 -8.45 3.43 -12.28
C SER A 346 -9.86 2.83 -12.44
N MET A 347 -10.09 1.58 -11.98
CA MET A 347 -11.42 0.93 -12.06
C MET A 347 -12.40 1.51 -11.04
N ILE A 348 -11.94 2.00 -9.88
CA ILE A 348 -12.79 2.68 -8.90
C ILE A 348 -13.48 3.89 -9.55
N SER A 349 -12.76 4.66 -10.37
CA SER A 349 -13.35 5.79 -11.11
C SER A 349 -14.49 5.35 -12.02
N ASP A 350 -14.34 4.21 -12.70
CA ASP A 350 -15.40 3.66 -13.58
C ASP A 350 -16.66 3.26 -12.77
N CYS A 351 -16.44 2.68 -11.58
CA CYS A 351 -17.53 2.33 -10.67
C CYS A 351 -18.29 3.57 -10.14
N VAL A 352 -17.56 4.69 -9.94
CA VAL A 352 -18.18 5.97 -9.56
C VAL A 352 -19.14 6.48 -10.65
N GLU A 353 -18.79 6.30 -11.92
CA GLU A 353 -19.68 6.71 -13.04
C GLU A 353 -20.92 5.84 -13.14
N VAL A 354 -20.81 4.54 -12.84
CA VAL A 354 -22.00 3.67 -12.70
C VAL A 354 -22.89 4.13 -11.54
N ASP A 355 -22.31 4.56 -10.42
CA ASP A 355 -23.07 5.09 -9.29
C ASP A 355 -23.72 6.45 -9.62
N GLU A 356 -23.02 7.36 -10.32
CA GLU A 356 -23.54 8.65 -10.76
C GLU A 356 -24.76 8.49 -11.67
N LEU A 357 -24.77 7.47 -12.52
CA LEU A 357 -25.91 7.17 -13.38
C LEU A 357 -27.20 6.94 -12.58
N VAL A 358 -27.09 6.34 -11.39
CA VAL A 358 -28.23 5.99 -10.53
C VAL A 358 -28.54 7.09 -9.50
N SER A 359 -27.51 7.52 -8.77
CA SER A 359 -27.67 8.49 -7.69
C SER A 359 -27.84 9.93 -8.17
N GLY A 360 -27.37 10.24 -9.39
CA GLY A 360 -27.28 11.60 -9.90
C GLY A 360 -26.18 12.44 -9.23
N GLU A 361 -25.42 11.87 -8.32
CA GLU A 361 -24.32 12.54 -7.60
C GLU A 361 -22.99 11.83 -7.85
N ARG A 362 -21.93 12.60 -8.06
CA ARG A 362 -20.56 12.06 -8.20
C ARG A 362 -19.90 11.88 -6.84
N ARG A 363 -19.90 10.65 -6.31
CA ARG A 363 -19.47 10.33 -4.94
C ARG A 363 -18.10 9.66 -4.90
N GLU A 364 -17.09 10.21 -5.60
CA GLU A 364 -15.75 9.62 -5.70
C GLU A 364 -15.13 9.29 -4.34
N GLY A 365 -15.12 10.26 -3.41
CA GLY A 365 -14.49 10.09 -2.11
C GLY A 365 -15.01 8.89 -1.33
N LEU A 366 -16.28 8.53 -1.53
CA LEU A 366 -16.93 7.42 -0.86
C LEU A 366 -16.40 6.06 -1.35
N PHE A 367 -16.24 5.91 -2.67
CA PHE A 367 -15.72 4.68 -3.28
C PHE A 367 -14.24 4.48 -2.96
N TYR A 368 -13.43 5.54 -3.06
CA TYR A 368 -12.01 5.48 -2.72
C TYR A 368 -11.79 5.16 -1.23
N SER A 369 -12.58 5.77 -0.33
CA SER A 369 -12.49 5.49 1.11
C SER A 369 -12.82 4.03 1.42
N MET A 370 -13.89 3.47 0.82
CA MET A 370 -14.26 2.07 1.02
C MET A 370 -13.23 1.10 0.49
N ALA A 371 -12.63 1.39 -0.67
CA ALA A 371 -11.52 0.58 -1.20
C ALA A 371 -10.31 0.61 -0.26
N THR A 372 -9.92 1.78 0.26
CA THR A 372 -8.81 1.92 1.21
C THR A 372 -9.06 1.19 2.52
N VAL A 373 -10.26 1.29 3.09
CA VAL A 373 -10.64 0.54 4.30
C VAL A 373 -10.57 -0.97 4.05
N SER A 374 -11.09 -1.44 2.91
CA SER A 374 -11.03 -2.86 2.53
C SER A 374 -9.59 -3.34 2.36
N GLN A 375 -8.72 -2.54 1.76
CA GLN A 375 -7.28 -2.80 1.63
C GLN A 375 -6.62 -2.99 3.00
N LYS A 376 -6.86 -2.07 3.93
CA LYS A 376 -6.25 -2.10 5.27
C LYS A 376 -6.71 -3.30 6.08
N ILE A 377 -8.01 -3.62 6.04
CA ILE A 377 -8.55 -4.82 6.70
C ILE A 377 -7.92 -6.09 6.10
N ALA A 378 -7.83 -6.20 4.79
CA ALA A 378 -7.20 -7.35 4.14
C ALA A 378 -5.71 -7.48 4.50
N ALA A 379 -4.96 -6.38 4.52
CA ALA A 379 -3.56 -6.36 4.93
C ALA A 379 -3.39 -6.81 6.39
N ALA A 380 -4.22 -6.30 7.31
CA ALA A 380 -4.21 -6.67 8.72
C ALA A 380 -4.47 -8.19 8.92
N ILE A 381 -5.47 -8.73 8.22
CA ILE A 381 -5.78 -10.17 8.24
C ILE A 381 -4.59 -10.98 7.69
N GLY A 382 -4.00 -10.56 6.56
CA GLY A 382 -2.88 -11.24 5.93
C GLY A 382 -1.67 -11.35 6.85
N VAL A 383 -1.29 -10.26 7.50
CA VAL A 383 -0.15 -10.24 8.43
C VAL A 383 -0.45 -11.03 9.72
N SER A 384 -1.68 -10.97 10.22
CA SER A 384 -2.10 -11.75 11.39
C SER A 384 -2.00 -13.26 11.12
N ILE A 385 -2.54 -13.71 9.99
CA ILE A 385 -2.43 -15.11 9.55
C ILE A 385 -0.96 -15.51 9.41
N LEU A 386 -0.15 -14.69 8.80
CA LEU A 386 1.27 -14.97 8.60
C LEU A 386 2.01 -15.13 9.93
N GLY A 387 1.79 -14.26 10.91
CA GLY A 387 2.37 -14.39 12.24
C GLY A 387 2.03 -15.71 12.93
N MET A 388 0.74 -16.12 12.85
CA MET A 388 0.31 -17.41 13.39
C MET A 388 0.94 -18.61 12.65
N VAL A 389 1.11 -18.50 11.33
CA VAL A 389 1.75 -19.57 10.55
C VAL A 389 3.24 -19.70 10.88
N ILE A 390 3.97 -18.62 11.10
CA ILE A 390 5.37 -18.64 11.49
C ILE A 390 5.56 -19.43 12.81
N ASP A 391 4.69 -19.18 13.80
CA ASP A 391 4.72 -19.95 15.05
C ASP A 391 4.31 -21.43 14.83
N TYR A 392 3.28 -21.68 14.00
CA TYR A 392 2.78 -23.02 13.73
C TYR A 392 3.81 -23.91 13.05
N VAL A 393 4.62 -23.37 12.12
CA VAL A 393 5.69 -24.12 11.45
C VAL A 393 6.91 -24.35 12.33
N GLY A 394 6.91 -23.84 13.57
CA GLY A 394 7.97 -24.03 14.54
C GLY A 394 9.25 -23.25 14.21
N TYR A 395 9.10 -22.03 13.69
CA TYR A 395 10.25 -21.16 13.41
C TYR A 395 10.96 -20.77 14.70
N ASP A 396 12.28 -21.02 14.76
CA ASP A 396 13.16 -20.62 15.87
C ASP A 396 14.21 -19.61 15.38
N PRO A 397 14.11 -18.34 15.78
CA PRO A 397 15.06 -17.30 15.38
C PRO A 397 16.49 -17.52 15.91
N LEU A 398 16.68 -18.36 16.94
CA LEU A 398 17.98 -18.66 17.53
C LEU A 398 18.65 -19.86 16.85
N ALA A 399 17.92 -20.65 16.07
CA ALA A 399 18.46 -21.81 15.39
C ALA A 399 19.30 -21.38 14.18
N SER A 400 20.57 -21.81 14.14
CA SER A 400 21.45 -21.60 12.98
C SER A 400 20.97 -22.32 11.71
N VAL A 401 20.23 -23.42 11.87
CA VAL A 401 19.60 -24.18 10.79
C VAL A 401 18.17 -24.49 11.20
N GLN A 402 17.23 -24.11 10.36
CA GLN A 402 15.81 -24.38 10.59
C GLN A 402 15.47 -25.86 10.31
N SER A 403 14.43 -26.36 10.97
CA SER A 403 13.94 -27.72 10.72
C SER A 403 13.39 -27.86 9.30
N ILE A 404 13.40 -29.07 8.75
CA ILE A 404 12.83 -29.34 7.41
C ILE A 404 11.35 -28.96 7.38
N SER A 405 10.59 -29.25 8.44
CA SER A 405 9.18 -28.88 8.55
C SER A 405 8.95 -27.34 8.50
N THR A 406 9.84 -26.57 9.10
CA THR A 406 9.80 -25.09 9.05
C THR A 406 10.07 -24.57 7.63
N LEU A 407 11.08 -25.14 6.95
CA LEU A 407 11.41 -24.76 5.58
C LEU A 407 10.29 -25.11 4.60
N GLU A 408 9.70 -26.30 4.72
CA GLU A 408 8.51 -26.71 3.96
C GLU A 408 7.31 -25.80 4.28
N GLY A 409 7.13 -25.42 5.52
CA GLY A 409 6.11 -24.48 5.95
C GLY A 409 6.25 -23.12 5.27
N PHE A 410 7.45 -22.54 5.27
CA PHE A 410 7.73 -21.29 4.55
C PHE A 410 7.49 -21.43 3.05
N GLN A 411 7.93 -22.53 2.43
CA GLN A 411 7.69 -22.77 1.01
C GLN A 411 6.19 -22.90 0.71
N ASN A 412 5.45 -23.64 1.51
CA ASN A 412 4.02 -23.85 1.30
C ASN A 412 3.23 -22.54 1.41
N ILE A 413 3.47 -21.72 2.44
CA ILE A 413 2.76 -20.46 2.55
C ILE A 413 3.17 -19.45 1.47
N PHE A 414 4.46 -19.41 1.13
CA PHE A 414 4.98 -18.57 0.07
C PHE A 414 4.37 -18.92 -1.28
N VAL A 415 4.36 -20.19 -1.66
CA VAL A 415 3.89 -20.66 -2.97
C VAL A 415 2.37 -20.86 -2.96
N ILE A 416 1.84 -21.73 -2.09
CA ILE A 416 0.43 -22.14 -2.12
C ILE A 416 -0.45 -21.00 -1.57
N GLY A 417 -0.08 -20.42 -0.43
CA GLY A 417 -0.86 -19.33 0.19
C GLY A 417 -1.04 -18.14 -0.75
N THR A 418 0.07 -17.67 -1.34
CA THR A 418 0.04 -16.58 -2.33
C THR A 418 -0.75 -16.97 -3.58
N SER A 419 -0.52 -18.18 -4.12
CA SER A 419 -1.18 -18.65 -5.35
C SER A 419 -2.69 -18.80 -5.21
N VAL A 420 -3.17 -19.31 -4.08
CA VAL A 420 -4.61 -19.45 -3.81
C VAL A 420 -5.26 -18.06 -3.78
N CYS A 421 -4.67 -17.10 -3.09
CA CYS A 421 -5.19 -15.73 -3.05
C CYS A 421 -5.21 -15.09 -4.44
N LEU A 422 -4.14 -15.25 -5.24
CA LEU A 422 -4.09 -14.73 -6.61
C LEU A 422 -5.15 -15.37 -7.51
N LEU A 423 -5.34 -16.69 -7.42
CA LEU A 423 -6.36 -17.40 -8.17
C LEU A 423 -7.77 -16.90 -7.84
N LEU A 424 -8.09 -16.74 -6.55
CA LEU A 424 -9.38 -16.19 -6.12
C LEU A 424 -9.58 -14.75 -6.60
N SER A 425 -8.53 -13.94 -6.61
CA SER A 425 -8.57 -12.57 -7.17
C SER A 425 -8.87 -12.60 -8.67
N ILE A 426 -8.19 -13.47 -9.44
CA ILE A 426 -8.42 -13.62 -10.89
C ILE A 426 -9.85 -14.08 -11.17
N ILE A 427 -10.32 -15.12 -10.49
CA ILE A 427 -11.69 -15.65 -10.67
C ILE A 427 -12.72 -14.55 -10.37
N THR A 428 -12.57 -13.85 -9.25
CA THR A 428 -13.52 -12.80 -8.88
C THR A 428 -13.51 -11.64 -9.89
N MET A 429 -12.32 -11.21 -10.36
CA MET A 429 -12.25 -10.15 -11.35
C MET A 429 -12.77 -10.56 -12.71
N SER A 430 -12.62 -11.83 -13.11
CA SER A 430 -13.11 -12.35 -14.40
C SER A 430 -14.65 -12.33 -14.50
N THR A 431 -15.34 -12.36 -13.36
CA THR A 431 -16.81 -12.27 -13.28
C THR A 431 -17.33 -10.84 -13.13
N ASN A 432 -16.45 -9.82 -13.21
CA ASN A 432 -16.86 -8.43 -13.11
C ASN A 432 -17.76 -8.04 -14.30
N PRO A 433 -19.01 -7.56 -14.06
CA PRO A 433 -19.96 -7.25 -15.13
C PRO A 433 -19.58 -6.00 -15.94
N LEU A 434 -18.67 -5.14 -15.46
CA LEU A 434 -18.29 -3.90 -16.13
C LEU A 434 -17.20 -4.15 -17.20
N THR A 435 -17.59 -4.69 -18.34
CA THR A 435 -16.72 -4.84 -19.50
C THR A 435 -16.45 -3.49 -20.17
N LYS A 436 -15.43 -3.38 -21.02
CA LYS A 436 -15.10 -2.15 -21.80
C LYS A 436 -16.31 -1.67 -22.63
N LYS A 437 -17.05 -2.59 -23.25
CA LYS A 437 -18.28 -2.29 -24.00
C LYS A 437 -19.36 -1.72 -23.07
N ARG A 438 -19.60 -2.41 -21.94
CA ARG A 438 -20.63 -2.01 -20.97
C ARG A 438 -20.32 -0.66 -20.33
N TYR A 439 -19.05 -0.38 -20.09
CA TYR A 439 -18.60 0.92 -19.61
C TYR A 439 -18.86 2.05 -20.63
N SER A 440 -18.63 1.82 -21.93
CA SER A 440 -18.96 2.81 -22.96
C SER A 440 -20.47 3.12 -23.04
N GLU A 441 -21.33 2.11 -22.82
CA GLU A 441 -22.78 2.30 -22.72
C GLU A 441 -23.18 3.16 -21.51
N VAL A 442 -22.54 2.95 -20.36
CA VAL A 442 -22.72 3.78 -19.15
C VAL A 442 -22.35 5.24 -19.44
N LEU A 443 -21.20 5.48 -20.10
CA LEU A 443 -20.77 6.84 -20.42
C LEU A 443 -21.75 7.56 -21.38
N GLN A 444 -22.26 6.86 -22.40
CA GLN A 444 -23.27 7.39 -23.31
C GLN A 444 -24.56 7.74 -22.56
N ALA A 445 -25.03 6.84 -21.70
CA ALA A 445 -26.19 7.08 -20.86
C ALA A 445 -26.01 8.28 -19.93
N LEU A 446 -24.82 8.43 -19.29
CA LEU A 446 -24.50 9.60 -18.48
C LEU A 446 -24.54 10.90 -19.28
N GLN A 447 -24.02 10.92 -20.51
CA GLN A 447 -24.06 12.10 -21.37
C GLN A 447 -25.50 12.47 -21.71
N LEU A 448 -26.35 11.51 -22.09
CA LEU A 448 -27.76 11.73 -22.36
C LEU A 448 -28.51 12.27 -21.12
N LYS A 449 -28.24 11.69 -19.93
CA LYS A 449 -28.83 12.18 -18.67
C LYS A 449 -28.43 13.61 -18.34
N ARG A 450 -27.16 13.97 -18.56
CA ARG A 450 -26.64 15.35 -18.36
C ARG A 450 -27.25 16.37 -19.34
N THR A 451 -27.70 15.93 -20.52
CA THR A 451 -28.44 16.77 -21.49
C THR A 451 -29.96 16.80 -21.24
N GLY A 452 -30.42 16.24 -20.12
CA GLY A 452 -31.84 16.29 -19.70
C GLY A 452 -32.72 15.22 -20.32
N GLN A 453 -32.15 14.23 -21.00
CA GLN A 453 -32.93 13.11 -21.56
C GLN A 453 -33.23 12.05 -20.48
N ASN A 454 -34.47 11.52 -20.49
CA ASN A 454 -34.88 10.42 -19.62
C ASN A 454 -34.25 9.10 -20.08
N ILE A 455 -33.53 8.42 -19.19
CA ILE A 455 -32.90 7.13 -19.45
C ILE A 455 -33.58 6.07 -18.60
N SER A 456 -33.86 4.91 -19.18
CA SER A 456 -34.35 3.75 -18.44
C SER A 456 -33.19 3.11 -17.65
N LEU A 457 -33.24 3.17 -16.32
CA LEU A 457 -32.26 2.48 -15.44
C LEU A 457 -32.42 0.95 -15.49
N ASP A 458 -33.53 0.44 -16.09
CA ASP A 458 -33.78 -0.98 -16.25
C ASP A 458 -32.73 -1.67 -17.13
N GLU A 459 -32.16 -0.93 -18.09
CA GLU A 459 -31.09 -1.41 -18.96
C GLU A 459 -29.79 -1.70 -18.23
N PHE A 460 -29.61 -1.17 -17.01
CA PHE A 460 -28.39 -1.28 -16.19
C PHE A 460 -28.58 -2.12 -14.91
N LYS A 461 -29.65 -2.93 -14.81
CA LYS A 461 -29.93 -3.81 -13.66
C LYS A 461 -28.85 -4.86 -13.41
N ASP A 462 -28.12 -5.24 -14.44
CA ASP A 462 -26.96 -6.14 -14.33
C ASP A 462 -25.81 -5.54 -13.55
N LEU A 463 -25.67 -4.21 -13.54
CA LEU A 463 -24.60 -3.48 -12.83
C LEU A 463 -24.98 -3.08 -11.40
N LEU A 464 -26.24 -3.24 -10.98
CA LEU A 464 -26.75 -2.68 -9.73
C LEU A 464 -27.58 -3.68 -8.94
N PHE A 465 -27.48 -3.62 -7.61
CA PHE A 465 -28.46 -4.21 -6.70
C PHE A 465 -29.58 -3.19 -6.46
N LEU A 466 -30.56 -3.14 -7.36
CA LEU A 466 -31.73 -2.28 -7.18
C LEU A 466 -32.59 -2.83 -6.05
N LYS A 467 -32.85 -2.05 -4.99
CA LYS A 467 -33.93 -2.35 -4.05
C LYS A 467 -35.24 -2.38 -4.86
N LYS A 468 -36.02 -3.47 -4.75
CA LYS A 468 -37.44 -3.40 -5.15
C LYS A 468 -38.02 -2.17 -4.46
N ARG A 469 -38.42 -1.15 -5.22
CA ARG A 469 -39.29 -0.10 -4.67
C ARG A 469 -40.50 -0.84 -4.12
N SER A 470 -40.69 -0.78 -2.81
CA SER A 470 -42.03 -1.06 -2.24
C SER A 470 -42.98 -0.10 -2.93
N MET A 471 -43.86 -0.67 -3.79
CA MET A 471 -45.00 0.04 -4.31
C MET A 471 -45.88 0.53 -3.17
#